data_11fec846e1a0de374799850d541e91d2
#
_entry.id   11fec846e1a0de374799850d541e91d2
#
_cell.length_a   1.000
_cell.length_b   1.000
_cell.length_c   1.000
_cell.angle_alpha   90.00
_cell.angle_beta   90.00
_cell.angle_gamma   90.00
#
_symmetry.space_group_name_H-M   'P 1'
#
loop_
_entity.id
_entity.type
_entity.pdbx_description
1 polymer ?
#
loop_
_entity_poly.entity_id
_entity_poly.type
_entity_poly.pdbx_seq_one_letter_code
_entity_poly.pdbx_strand_id
1 'polypeptide(L)' 'PGLNVIIGKENMYRQLENSSMIIARYSIGGHDGGTIGVIGPTRLDYARIIPSIEYLTSLVGEMLTDTLEE' A
#
# COMPACT_ATOMS: atom_id res chain seq x y z
N PRO A 1 -8.19 -7.37 2.76
CA PRO A 1 -6.95 -6.84 2.25
C PRO A 1 -7.22 -6.13 0.95
N GLY A 2 -6.91 -4.90 0.89
CA GLY A 2 -7.17 -4.13 -0.27
C GLY A 2 -5.98 -3.32 -0.71
N LEU A 3 -5.84 -3.19 -2.01
CA LEU A 3 -4.90 -2.25 -2.58
C LEU A 3 -5.72 -1.20 -3.29
N ASN A 4 -5.52 0.06 -2.93
CA ASN A 4 -6.21 1.18 -3.53
C ASN A 4 -5.20 2.12 -4.16
N VAL A 5 -5.54 2.62 -5.33
CA VAL A 5 -4.72 3.62 -6.02
C VAL A 5 -5.52 4.91 -6.10
N ILE A 6 -4.95 5.98 -5.57
CA ILE A 6 -5.57 7.30 -5.60
C ILE A 6 -4.70 8.21 -6.46
N ILE A 7 -5.28 8.76 -7.50
CA ILE A 7 -4.55 9.61 -8.43
C ILE A 7 -4.92 11.07 -8.20
N GLY A 8 -3.94 11.92 -8.35
CA GLY A 8 -3.93 13.36 -8.14
C GLY A 8 -5.24 14.06 -7.80
N LYS A 9 -6.14 14.15 -8.76
CA LYS A 9 -7.41 14.87 -8.60
C LYS A 9 -8.38 14.23 -7.61
N GLU A 10 -8.19 12.97 -7.30
CA GLU A 10 -9.00 12.23 -6.35
C GLU A 10 -8.51 12.43 -4.91
N ASN A 11 -7.36 13.06 -4.77
CA ASN A 11 -6.76 13.28 -3.46
C ASN A 11 -7.48 14.39 -2.71
N MET A 12 -7.69 14.16 -1.41
CA MET A 12 -8.28 15.16 -0.51
C MET A 12 -7.33 16.32 -0.23
N TYR A 13 -6.04 16.10 -0.45
CA TYR A 13 -5.02 17.08 -0.11
C TYR A 13 -4.52 17.80 -1.33
N ARG A 14 -4.62 19.12 -1.30
CA ARG A 14 -4.19 19.98 -2.37
C ARG A 14 -2.71 19.80 -2.74
N GLN A 15 -1.91 19.56 -1.72
CA GLN A 15 -0.47 19.34 -1.88
C GLN A 15 -0.15 18.11 -2.72
N LEU A 16 -1.11 17.18 -2.82
CA LEU A 16 -0.92 15.93 -3.54
C LEU A 16 -1.63 15.92 -4.90
N GLU A 17 -2.03 17.08 -5.38
CA GLU A 17 -2.80 17.23 -6.61
C GLU A 17 -2.10 16.64 -7.84
N ASN A 18 -0.76 16.75 -7.87
CA ASN A 18 0.06 16.24 -8.96
C ASN A 18 0.77 14.95 -8.59
N SER A 19 0.25 14.26 -7.59
CA SER A 19 0.83 13.03 -7.08
C SER A 19 -0.18 11.91 -7.10
N SER A 20 0.29 10.69 -7.06
CA SER A 20 -0.56 9.52 -6.84
C SER A 20 -0.19 8.88 -5.53
N MET A 21 -1.14 8.20 -4.92
CA MET A 21 -0.95 7.47 -3.68
C MET A 21 -1.45 6.04 -3.87
N ILE A 22 -0.61 5.09 -3.50
CA ILE A 22 -0.98 3.68 -3.51
C ILE A 22 -1.05 3.25 -2.05
N ILE A 23 -2.21 2.77 -1.63
CA ILE A 23 -2.44 2.33 -0.26
C ILE A 23 -2.69 0.83 -0.28
N ALA A 24 -1.91 0.10 0.48
CA ALA A 24 -2.04 -1.34 0.61
C ALA A 24 -2.17 -1.72 2.07
N ARG A 25 -3.08 -2.65 2.36
CA ARG A 25 -3.29 -3.14 3.72
C ARG A 25 -2.61 -4.49 3.88
N TYR A 26 -2.00 -4.71 5.03
CA TYR A 26 -1.45 -6.00 5.37
C TYR A 26 -2.18 -6.59 6.58
N SER A 27 -2.14 -7.91 6.66
CA SER A 27 -2.81 -8.65 7.74
C SER A 27 -1.79 -9.26 8.67
N ILE A 28 -2.14 -9.36 9.93
CA ILE A 28 -1.35 -10.05 10.94
C ILE A 28 -2.24 -11.13 11.56
N GLY A 29 -1.89 -12.40 11.35
CA GLY A 29 -2.67 -13.51 11.88
C GLY A 29 -4.12 -13.51 11.42
N GLY A 30 -4.38 -13.08 10.19
CA GLY A 30 -5.74 -13.03 9.65
C GLY A 30 -6.54 -11.79 10.04
N HIS A 31 -5.96 -10.91 10.83
CA HIS A 31 -6.59 -9.66 11.23
C HIS A 31 -5.94 -8.47 10.53
N ASP A 32 -6.68 -7.36 10.46
CA ASP A 32 -6.17 -6.14 9.86
C ASP A 32 -4.99 -5.63 10.69
N GLY A 33 -3.83 -5.57 10.06
CA GLY A 33 -2.59 -5.22 10.76
C GLY A 33 -2.15 -3.79 10.57
N GLY A 34 -2.43 -3.22 9.42
CA GLY A 34 -1.99 -1.86 9.13
C GLY A 34 -2.00 -1.54 7.64
N THR A 35 -1.39 -0.43 7.32
CA THR A 35 -1.42 0.13 5.98
C THR A 35 -0.04 0.60 5.56
N ILE A 36 0.30 0.34 4.31
CA ILE A 36 1.52 0.86 3.69
C ILE A 36 1.07 1.85 2.62
N GLY A 37 1.62 3.06 2.65
CA GLY A 37 1.34 4.07 1.65
C GLY A 37 2.58 4.41 0.84
N VAL A 38 2.41 4.51 -0.46
CA VAL A 38 3.48 4.93 -1.37
C VAL A 38 2.97 6.15 -2.14
N ILE A 39 3.73 7.23 -2.09
CA ILE A 39 3.37 8.48 -2.77
C ILE A 39 4.42 8.72 -3.85
N GLY A 40 3.97 9.05 -5.04
CA GLY A 40 4.85 9.33 -6.15
C GLY A 40 4.19 10.25 -7.17
N PRO A 41 4.88 10.52 -8.27
CA PRO A 41 4.28 11.34 -9.33
C PRO A 41 3.08 10.63 -9.95
N THR A 42 2.20 11.42 -10.58
CA THR A 42 0.99 10.88 -11.20
C THR A 42 1.31 9.83 -12.26
N ARG A 43 2.45 9.98 -12.92
CA ARG A 43 2.90 9.03 -13.94
C ARG A 43 3.81 7.97 -13.32
N LEU A 44 3.21 7.01 -12.66
CA LEU A 44 3.93 5.85 -12.15
C LEU A 44 3.72 4.68 -13.10
N ASP A 45 4.72 3.81 -13.18
CA ASP A 45 4.57 2.55 -13.88
C ASP A 45 3.81 1.57 -12.96
N TYR A 46 2.50 1.73 -12.92
CA TYR A 46 1.63 0.98 -12.01
C TYR A 46 1.71 -0.52 -12.24
N ALA A 47 1.83 -0.94 -13.50
CA ALA A 47 1.90 -2.36 -13.82
C ALA A 47 3.11 -3.04 -13.18
N ARG A 48 4.13 -2.27 -12.87
CA ARG A 48 5.37 -2.76 -12.28
C ARG A 48 5.39 -2.57 -10.77
N ILE A 49 4.86 -1.44 -10.31
CA ILE A 49 4.91 -1.05 -8.91
C ILE A 49 3.88 -1.80 -8.08
N ILE A 50 2.66 -1.97 -8.60
CA ILE A 50 1.58 -2.60 -7.85
C ILE A 50 1.92 -4.03 -7.41
N PRO A 51 2.43 -4.91 -8.30
CA PRO A 51 2.81 -6.26 -7.85
C PRO A 51 3.91 -6.24 -6.79
N SER A 52 4.84 -5.29 -6.87
CA SER A 52 5.91 -5.16 -5.89
C SER A 52 5.37 -4.76 -4.52
N ILE A 53 4.39 -3.86 -4.49
CA ILE A 53 3.75 -3.43 -3.24
C ILE A 53 2.92 -4.57 -2.65
N GLU A 54 2.22 -5.32 -3.48
CA GLU A 54 1.46 -6.48 -3.03
C GLU A 54 2.37 -7.53 -2.41
N TYR A 55 3.51 -7.79 -3.05
CA TYR A 55 4.50 -8.71 -2.51
C TYR A 55 5.04 -8.22 -1.17
N LEU A 56 5.37 -6.94 -1.09
CA LEU A 56 5.89 -6.34 0.15
C LEU A 56 4.86 -6.43 1.29
N THR A 57 3.60 -6.14 1.00
CA THR A 57 2.54 -6.24 2.01
C THR A 57 2.37 -7.66 2.52
N SER A 58 2.42 -8.64 1.63
CA SER A 58 2.35 -10.04 2.02
C SER A 58 3.53 -10.43 2.90
N LEU A 59 4.72 -9.99 2.52
CA LEU A 59 5.94 -10.30 3.26
C LEU A 59 5.90 -9.69 4.66
N VAL A 60 5.51 -8.42 4.76
CA VAL A 60 5.40 -7.74 6.06
C VAL A 60 4.36 -8.45 6.94
N GLY A 61 3.21 -8.79 6.37
CA GLY A 61 2.17 -9.51 7.10
C GLY A 61 2.66 -10.85 7.64
N GLU A 62 3.38 -11.62 6.83
CA GLU A 62 3.94 -12.89 7.25
C GLU A 62 4.98 -12.73 8.35
N MET A 63 5.88 -11.78 8.19
CA MET A 63 6.91 -11.53 9.19
C MET A 63 6.33 -11.13 10.54
N LEU A 64 5.32 -10.27 10.53
CA LEU A 64 4.69 -9.82 11.76
C LEU A 64 3.85 -10.93 12.38
N THR A 65 3.16 -11.73 11.57
CA THR A 65 2.39 -12.88 12.04
C THR A 65 3.31 -13.86 12.74
N ASP A 66 4.42 -14.23 12.12
CA ASP A 66 5.37 -15.17 12.70
C ASP A 66 5.97 -14.64 14.01
N THR A 67 6.27 -13.35 14.05
CA THR A 67 6.86 -12.74 15.24
C THR A 67 5.88 -12.69 16.41
N LEU A 68 4.62 -12.35 16.13
CA LEU A 68 3.62 -12.13 17.18
C LEU A 68 2.94 -13.42 17.65
N GLU A 69 2.99 -14.47 16.84
CA GLU A 69 2.37 -15.77 17.20
C GLU A 69 3.34 -16.72 17.91
N GLU A 70 4.58 -16.33 18.07
CA GLU A 70 5.52 -17.10 18.89
C GLU A 70 5.14 -17.00 20.39
#